data_4f8e0a4201ba5f9d8c4300a5810fa329
#
_entry.id   4f8e0a4201ba5f9d8c4300a5810fa329
#
_cell.length_a   1.000
_cell.length_b   1.000
_cell.length_c   1.000
_cell.angle_alpha   90.00
_cell.angle_beta   90.00
_cell.angle_gamma   90.00
#
_symmetry.space_group_name_H-M   'P 1'
#
loop_
_entity.id
_entity.type
_entity.pdbx_description
1 polymer ?
#
loop_
_entity_poly.entity_id
_entity_poly.type
_entity_poly.pdbx_seq_one_letter_code
_entity_poly.pdbx_strand_id
1 'polypeptide(L)'
;LSAPFHYADFTVDPAPTRDSLIRQLNDDHVPVIGLRVTPGFMNLNGGILTEPGPPTDGHAVLLVGAARYTGPDLGVVEPGDQLMCIQNSWGTSWGANGYALIGPRAWDDMVFVSALLTPR
;
A
#
# COMPACT_ATOMS: atom_id res chain seq x y z
N LEU A 1 22.19 0.25 24.77
CA LEU A 1 21.78 0.25 23.39
C LEU A 1 20.92 1.46 23.07
N SER A 2 21.34 2.27 22.16
CA SER A 2 20.50 3.37 21.74
C SER A 2 19.63 2.93 20.55
N ALA A 3 18.34 3.00 20.74
CA ALA A 3 17.40 2.78 19.67
C ALA A 3 17.35 4.03 18.78
N PRO A 4 17.24 3.89 17.46
CA PRO A 4 17.14 5.05 16.56
C PRO A 4 15.86 5.86 16.80
N PHE A 5 14.83 5.27 17.42
CA PHE A 5 13.53 5.89 17.65
C PHE A 5 13.17 5.88 19.12
N HIS A 6 13.94 6.62 19.93
CA HIS A 6 13.63 6.79 21.35
C HIS A 6 12.30 7.50 21.56
N TYR A 7 12.05 8.48 20.71
CA TYR A 7 10.87 9.32 20.77
C TYR A 7 10.30 9.41 19.36
N ALA A 8 9.11 8.90 19.21
CA ALA A 8 8.43 8.98 17.95
C ALA A 8 6.98 9.34 18.19
N ASP A 9 6.44 10.16 17.31
CA ASP A 9 5.01 10.38 17.24
C ASP A 9 4.41 9.29 16.37
N PHE A 10 3.33 8.70 16.86
CA PHE A 10 2.59 7.67 16.14
C PHE A 10 1.21 8.23 15.83
N THR A 11 0.97 8.55 14.57
CA THR A 11 -0.26 9.14 14.12
C THR A 11 -1.05 8.12 13.32
N VAL A 12 -2.30 7.88 13.72
CA VAL A 12 -3.19 6.93 13.05
C VAL A 12 -4.27 7.70 12.30
N ASP A 13 -4.46 7.36 11.03
CA ASP A 13 -5.57 7.85 10.22
C ASP A 13 -6.55 6.69 10.00
N PRO A 14 -7.77 6.76 10.59
CA PRO A 14 -8.75 5.69 10.45
C PRO A 14 -9.45 5.66 9.08
N ALA A 15 -9.22 6.67 8.24
CA ALA A 15 -9.83 6.76 6.91
C ALA A 15 -8.86 7.44 5.93
N PRO A 16 -7.70 6.82 5.65
CA PRO A 16 -6.71 7.43 4.78
C PRO A 16 -7.22 7.52 3.34
N THR A 17 -6.92 8.66 2.70
CA THR A 17 -7.17 8.83 1.27
C THR A 17 -5.89 8.60 0.48
N ARG A 18 -6.02 8.22 -0.79
CA ARG A 18 -4.85 8.09 -1.66
C ARG A 18 -4.07 9.40 -1.76
N ASP A 19 -4.78 10.52 -1.86
CA ASP A 19 -4.14 11.83 -1.94
C ASP A 19 -3.33 12.16 -0.70
N SER A 20 -3.86 11.90 0.50
CA SER A 20 -3.14 12.17 1.74
C SER A 20 -1.89 11.30 1.87
N LEU A 21 -1.98 10.05 1.44
CA LEU A 21 -0.86 9.12 1.47
C LEU A 21 0.23 9.51 0.46
N ILE A 22 -0.16 9.97 -0.73
CA ILE A 22 0.78 10.47 -1.72
C ILE A 22 1.52 11.71 -1.21
N ARG A 23 0.82 12.61 -0.51
CA ARG A 23 1.47 13.76 0.14
C ARG A 23 2.51 13.30 1.17
N GLN A 24 2.21 12.28 1.96
CA GLN A 24 3.18 11.74 2.92
C GLN A 24 4.42 11.17 2.22
N LEU A 25 4.22 10.46 1.10
CA LEU A 25 5.34 9.98 0.29
C LEU A 25 6.18 11.13 -0.26
N ASN A 26 5.55 12.19 -0.72
CA ASN A 26 6.26 13.38 -1.23
C ASN A 26 7.05 14.10 -0.14
N ASP A 27 6.66 13.93 1.12
CA ASP A 27 7.38 14.45 2.28
C ASP A 27 8.41 13.45 2.83
N ASP A 28 8.77 12.45 2.03
CA ASP A 28 9.75 11.40 2.36
C ASP A 28 9.33 10.52 3.54
N HIS A 29 8.04 10.36 3.75
CA HIS A 29 7.52 9.45 4.75
C HIS A 29 7.14 8.11 4.13
N VAL A 30 7.22 7.05 4.93
CA VAL A 30 6.80 5.68 4.54
C VAL A 30 5.72 5.24 5.51
N PRO A 31 4.44 5.48 5.17
CA PRO A 31 3.36 5.08 6.07
C PRO A 31 3.17 3.57 6.13
N VAL A 32 2.74 3.10 7.29
CA VAL A 32 2.26 1.73 7.48
C VAL A 32 0.79 1.69 7.07
N ILE A 33 0.43 0.72 6.27
CA ILE A 33 -0.92 0.57 5.75
C ILE A 33 -1.55 -0.69 6.34
N GLY A 34 -2.70 -0.52 6.98
CA GLY A 34 -3.55 -1.63 7.36
C GLY A 34 -4.52 -1.94 6.24
N LEU A 35 -4.49 -3.15 5.74
CA LEU A 35 -5.39 -3.59 4.68
C LEU A 35 -6.00 -4.93 5.01
N ARG A 36 -7.09 -5.26 4.32
CA ARG A 36 -7.74 -6.57 4.43
C ARG A 36 -7.18 -7.48 3.37
N VAL A 37 -6.65 -8.61 3.82
CA VAL A 37 -6.11 -9.61 2.91
C VAL A 37 -7.25 -10.26 2.12
N THR A 38 -7.02 -10.47 0.84
CA THR A 38 -7.97 -11.08 -0.08
C THR A 38 -7.27 -12.20 -0.84
N PRO A 39 -8.01 -13.12 -1.47
CA PRO A 39 -7.37 -14.16 -2.29
C PRO A 39 -6.49 -13.59 -3.40
N GLY A 40 -6.94 -12.49 -4.05
CA GLY A 40 -6.14 -11.84 -5.08
C GLY A 40 -4.83 -11.31 -4.53
N PHE A 41 -4.83 -10.75 -3.34
CA PHE A 41 -3.62 -10.26 -2.68
C PHE A 41 -2.69 -11.42 -2.29
N MET A 42 -3.24 -12.47 -1.68
CA MET A 42 -2.44 -13.61 -1.21
C MET A 42 -1.71 -14.32 -2.36
N ASN A 43 -2.37 -14.42 -3.50
CA ASN A 43 -1.88 -15.19 -4.65
C ASN A 43 -1.23 -14.31 -5.72
N LEU A 44 -0.93 -13.04 -5.40
CA LEU A 44 -0.34 -12.12 -6.37
C LEU A 44 1.04 -12.60 -6.79
N ASN A 45 1.24 -12.70 -8.11
CA ASN A 45 2.48 -13.12 -8.71
C ASN A 45 2.89 -12.14 -9.81
N GLY A 46 3.46 -11.02 -9.38
CA GLY A 46 3.77 -9.91 -10.26
C GLY A 46 2.51 -9.15 -10.67
N GLY A 47 2.66 -8.22 -11.60
CA GLY A 47 1.54 -7.46 -12.14
C GLY A 47 0.93 -6.47 -11.17
N ILE A 48 -0.30 -6.09 -11.49
CA ILE A 48 -1.07 -5.09 -10.73
C ILE A 48 -2.27 -5.79 -10.11
N LEU A 49 -2.49 -5.57 -8.80
CA LEU A 49 -3.70 -6.03 -8.15
C LEU A 49 -4.85 -5.09 -8.53
N THR A 50 -5.78 -5.59 -9.32
CA THR A 50 -6.93 -4.82 -9.82
C THR A 50 -8.23 -5.22 -9.17
N GLU A 51 -8.40 -6.50 -8.90
CA GLU A 51 -9.62 -7.08 -8.31
C GLU A 51 -9.24 -7.84 -7.06
N PRO A 52 -9.56 -7.32 -5.86
CA PRO A 52 -9.10 -7.94 -4.63
C PRO A 52 -9.82 -9.25 -4.30
N GLY A 53 -11.12 -9.32 -4.56
CA GLY A 53 -11.94 -10.42 -4.11
C GLY A 53 -12.44 -10.21 -2.67
N PRO A 54 -13.08 -11.24 -2.06
CA PRO A 54 -13.64 -11.07 -0.72
C PRO A 54 -12.57 -10.93 0.35
N PRO A 55 -12.74 -9.98 1.30
CA PRO A 55 -11.75 -9.76 2.34
C PRO A 55 -11.77 -10.85 3.42
N THR A 56 -10.61 -11.11 4.01
CA THR A 56 -10.46 -12.01 5.14
C THR A 56 -9.88 -11.26 6.35
N ASP A 57 -8.60 -11.40 6.62
CA ASP A 57 -7.96 -10.85 7.81
C ASP A 57 -7.24 -9.53 7.54
N GLY A 58 -7.00 -8.77 8.60
CA GLY A 58 -6.17 -7.58 8.55
C GLY A 58 -4.69 -7.92 8.43
N HIS A 59 -3.94 -7.06 7.75
CA HIS A 59 -2.51 -7.20 7.53
C HIS A 59 -1.87 -5.83 7.38
N ALA A 60 -0.63 -5.71 7.76
CA ALA A 60 0.12 -4.46 7.66
C ALA A 60 1.21 -4.58 6.61
N VAL A 61 1.31 -3.56 5.77
CA VAL A 61 2.35 -3.42 4.76
C VAL A 61 2.90 -1.99 4.79
N LEU A 62 4.00 -1.76 4.09
CA LEU A 62 4.56 -0.42 3.94
C LEU A 62 4.17 0.16 2.59
N LEU A 63 3.72 1.41 2.59
CA LEU A 63 3.55 2.16 1.35
C LEU A 63 4.89 2.82 1.02
N VAL A 64 5.52 2.38 -0.07
CA VAL A 64 6.87 2.81 -0.43
C VAL A 64 6.93 3.70 -1.66
N GLY A 65 5.84 3.80 -2.41
CA GLY A 65 5.81 4.64 -3.60
C GLY A 65 4.45 4.70 -4.24
N ALA A 66 4.37 5.53 -5.27
CA ALA A 66 3.21 5.62 -6.14
C ALA A 66 3.71 5.79 -7.57
N ALA A 67 3.00 5.20 -8.51
CA ALA A 67 3.37 5.24 -9.92
C ALA A 67 2.15 5.57 -10.77
N ARG A 68 2.36 6.32 -11.83
CA ARG A 68 1.31 6.61 -12.78
C ARG A 68 1.19 5.46 -13.78
N TYR A 69 -0.01 4.95 -13.93
CA TYR A 69 -0.26 3.90 -14.90
C TYR A 69 -0.29 4.49 -16.32
N THR A 70 0.48 3.90 -17.23
CA THR A 70 0.57 4.35 -18.63
C THR A 70 0.25 3.24 -19.62
N GLY A 71 -0.22 2.09 -19.13
CA GLY A 71 -0.56 0.94 -19.98
C GLY A 71 -1.96 1.06 -20.60
N PRO A 72 -2.42 -0.03 -21.22
CA PRO A 72 -3.77 -0.08 -21.82
C PRO A 72 -4.87 0.06 -20.76
N ASP A 73 -6.03 0.56 -21.17
CA ASP A 73 -7.21 0.63 -20.33
C ASP A 73 -7.68 -0.79 -20.00
N LEU A 74 -7.68 -1.12 -18.70
CA LEU A 74 -8.11 -2.42 -18.19
C LEU A 74 -9.52 -2.38 -17.59
N GLY A 75 -10.22 -1.25 -17.74
CA GLY A 75 -11.53 -1.03 -17.15
C GLY A 75 -11.45 -0.56 -15.70
N VAL A 76 -10.85 -1.37 -14.83
CA VAL A 76 -10.66 -1.05 -13.40
C VAL A 76 -9.38 -0.24 -13.14
N VAL A 77 -8.47 -0.23 -14.09
CA VAL A 77 -7.27 0.62 -14.10
C VAL A 77 -7.14 1.20 -15.49
N GLU A 78 -6.98 2.52 -15.59
CA GLU A 78 -6.87 3.21 -16.87
C GLU A 78 -5.66 4.13 -16.88
N PRO A 79 -5.17 4.53 -18.07
CA PRO A 79 -4.03 5.43 -18.17
C PRO A 79 -4.27 6.71 -17.38
N GLY A 80 -3.27 7.10 -16.59
CA GLY A 80 -3.33 8.25 -15.70
C GLY A 80 -3.65 7.92 -14.25
N ASP A 81 -4.16 6.72 -13.96
CA ASP A 81 -4.42 6.31 -12.60
C ASP A 81 -3.13 6.20 -11.79
N GLN A 82 -3.22 6.55 -10.51
CA GLN A 82 -2.14 6.36 -9.56
C GLN A 82 -2.20 4.94 -9.00
N LEU A 83 -1.11 4.20 -9.21
CA LEU A 83 -0.90 2.89 -8.60
C LEU A 83 -0.10 3.06 -7.32
N MET A 84 -0.52 2.38 -6.26
CA MET A 84 0.16 2.44 -4.98
C MET A 84 1.12 1.26 -4.87
N CYS A 85 2.40 1.56 -4.60
CA CYS A 85 3.42 0.52 -4.47
C CYS A 85 3.65 0.19 -3.01
N ILE A 86 3.45 -1.07 -2.67
CA ILE A 86 3.65 -1.56 -1.30
C ILE A 86 4.80 -2.55 -1.22
N GLN A 87 5.39 -2.62 -0.04
CA GLN A 87 6.34 -3.67 0.33
C GLN A 87 5.69 -4.56 1.38
N ASN A 88 5.67 -5.87 1.09
CA ASN A 88 5.12 -6.88 1.99
C ASN A 88 6.26 -7.66 2.65
N SER A 89 5.95 -8.32 3.77
CA SER A 89 6.91 -9.09 4.55
C SER A 89 6.86 -10.60 4.29
N TRP A 90 6.19 -11.04 3.24
CA TRP A 90 5.99 -12.47 2.93
C TRP A 90 7.11 -13.09 2.09
N GLY A 91 8.23 -12.38 1.92
CA GLY A 91 9.36 -12.87 1.16
C GLY A 91 9.30 -12.47 -0.31
N THR A 92 10.36 -12.80 -1.03
CA THR A 92 10.55 -12.33 -2.41
C THR A 92 9.79 -13.16 -3.44
N SER A 93 9.19 -14.29 -3.04
CA SER A 93 8.36 -15.09 -3.94
C SER A 93 6.95 -14.54 -4.08
N TRP A 94 6.54 -13.65 -3.20
CA TRP A 94 5.24 -12.99 -3.28
C TRP A 94 5.34 -11.72 -4.14
N GLY A 95 4.32 -11.50 -4.99
CA GLY A 95 4.28 -10.32 -5.83
C GLY A 95 5.47 -10.25 -6.79
N ALA A 96 6.05 -9.08 -6.92
CA ALA A 96 7.28 -8.83 -7.66
C ALA A 96 8.42 -8.59 -6.67
N ASN A 97 9.13 -9.64 -6.29
CA ASN A 97 10.22 -9.59 -5.30
C ASN A 97 9.79 -9.01 -3.95
N GLY A 98 8.57 -9.31 -3.51
CA GLY A 98 8.03 -8.81 -2.25
C GLY A 98 7.31 -7.47 -2.35
N TYR A 99 7.26 -6.86 -3.52
CA TYR A 99 6.57 -5.61 -3.80
C TYR A 99 5.31 -5.86 -4.63
N ALA A 100 4.39 -4.93 -4.60
CA ALA A 100 3.21 -4.99 -5.45
C ALA A 100 2.73 -3.60 -5.82
N LEU A 101 2.13 -3.50 -7.00
CA LEU A 101 1.38 -2.32 -7.43
C LEU A 101 -0.11 -2.62 -7.26
N ILE A 102 -0.82 -1.71 -6.62
CA ILE A 102 -2.24 -1.88 -6.33
C ILE A 102 -3.01 -0.77 -7.04
N GLY A 103 -4.00 -1.17 -7.83
CA GLY A 103 -4.86 -0.24 -8.56
C GLY A 103 -5.80 0.51 -7.63
N PRO A 104 -6.39 1.63 -8.10
CA PRO A 104 -7.16 2.51 -7.22
C PRO A 104 -8.40 1.84 -6.61
N ARG A 105 -9.12 1.05 -7.38
CA ARG A 105 -10.32 0.37 -6.87
C ARG A 105 -9.96 -0.66 -5.79
N ALA A 106 -8.97 -1.51 -6.06
CA ALA A 106 -8.53 -2.50 -5.09
C ALA A 106 -8.00 -1.83 -3.83
N TRP A 107 -7.26 -0.74 -3.97
CA TRP A 107 -6.76 0.04 -2.84
C TRP A 107 -7.91 0.53 -1.95
N ASP A 108 -8.89 1.18 -2.55
CA ASP A 108 -10.01 1.75 -1.81
C ASP A 108 -10.85 0.67 -1.10
N ASP A 109 -10.95 -0.52 -1.69
CA ASP A 109 -11.70 -1.63 -1.11
C ASP A 109 -10.95 -2.32 0.03
N MET A 110 -9.63 -2.37 -0.03
CA MET A 110 -8.81 -3.16 0.91
C MET A 110 -8.30 -2.34 2.09
N VAL A 111 -7.91 -1.09 1.88
CA VAL A 111 -7.24 -0.27 2.88
C VAL A 111 -8.26 0.32 3.85
N PHE A 112 -8.00 0.19 5.16
CA PHE A 112 -8.90 0.70 6.17
C PHE A 112 -8.23 1.61 7.21
N VAL A 113 -6.91 1.65 7.26
CA VAL A 113 -6.18 2.48 8.22
C VAL A 113 -4.77 2.74 7.71
N SER A 114 -4.21 3.88 8.10
CA SER A 114 -2.78 4.11 7.94
C SER A 114 -2.18 4.64 9.24
N ALA A 115 -0.89 4.45 9.39
CA ALA A 115 -0.16 4.96 10.54
C ALA A 115 1.17 5.54 10.07
N LEU A 116 1.54 6.64 10.69
CA LEU A 116 2.81 7.30 10.41
C LEU A 116 3.62 7.40 11.68
N LEU A 117 4.85 6.91 11.63
CA LEU A 117 5.80 6.99 12.72
C LEU A 117 6.80 8.09 12.38
N THR A 118 6.82 9.14 13.19
CA THR A 118 7.67 10.30 12.97
C THR A 118 8.70 10.38 14.08
N PRO A 119 9.99 10.22 13.79
CA PRO A 119 11.05 10.38 14.80
C PRO A 119 11.08 11.81 15.35
N ARG A 120 11.36 11.90 16.61
CA ARG A 120 11.57 13.20 17.27
C ARG A 120 13.03 13.55 17.27
#